data_e13230ae3f5f6c72b3e741369b762f2b
#
_entry.id   e13230ae3f5f6c72b3e741369b762f2b
#
_cell.length_a   1.000
_cell.length_b   1.000
_cell.length_c   1.000
_cell.angle_alpha   90.00
_cell.angle_beta   90.00
_cell.angle_gamma   90.00
#
_symmetry.space_group_name_H-M   'P 1'
#
loop_
_entity.id
_entity.type
_entity.pdbx_description
1 polymer ?
#
loop_
_entity_poly.entity_id
_entity_poly.type
_entity_poly.pdbx_seq_one_letter_code
_entity_poly.pdbx_strand_id
1 'polypeptide(L)'
;MNSAPVPPTADAVVVGGGTVGAWCACFLRQAGLDRVVLLEKGVLGQGSSSRAAGVVRVQGGTPEAVRLGRWTRAFYRGQHDEFGTDSGFTQQGYLLPAFTPAEVEAAHARVAMQQGLGLPVRWLTSGEVDAVNPTLAPGATLGASYCAEDGFISPPRNVAAYTAALIAAGVTVAEHTRFTGLSSDGRTVRTARGEIAAGVVILAGGPQLAAVGALAGLVIPAGGVRHHVAVTAEHPAFSDSPMVFDVPSGLYWRPEEGGLLFGMSDPDDPPGENRTIDFGYLSLMRSKLAARVPVTAGLGIRRAWAATIDYTPDHLPIIGAAPGYDTVFVASAGGAGMMWGPAVARAVADVALSGSTSVVDVADLGLDRFDASGRSRLAADPIALPFPEKALLP
;
A
#
# COMPACT_ATOMS: atom_id res chain seq x y z
N MET A 1 0.78 22.76 -23.74
CA MET A 1 2.20 22.37 -23.91
C MET A 1 2.21 21.13 -24.78
N ASN A 2 2.88 21.16 -25.94
CA ASN A 2 3.05 19.98 -26.80
C ASN A 2 4.04 19.05 -26.09
N SER A 3 3.54 18.08 -25.35
CA SER A 3 4.38 17.04 -24.74
C SER A 3 4.93 16.13 -25.85
N ALA A 4 6.21 15.82 -25.82
CA ALA A 4 6.88 14.97 -26.80
C ALA A 4 6.14 13.63 -27.00
N PRO A 5 6.12 13.03 -28.20
CA PRO A 5 5.52 11.71 -28.41
C PRO A 5 6.21 10.65 -27.54
N VAL A 6 5.49 9.58 -27.22
CA VAL A 6 6.08 8.41 -26.55
C VAL A 6 7.06 7.70 -27.50
N PRO A 7 8.10 7.01 -26.98
CA PRO A 7 9.00 6.24 -27.84
C PRO A 7 8.23 5.11 -28.54
N PRO A 8 8.55 4.77 -29.80
CA PRO A 8 7.81 3.75 -30.54
C PRO A 8 8.04 2.32 -30.04
N THR A 9 9.12 2.10 -29.30
CA THR A 9 9.50 0.77 -28.76
C THR A 9 10.03 0.87 -27.34
N ALA A 10 9.80 -0.14 -26.53
CA ALA A 10 10.34 -0.30 -25.18
C ALA A 10 10.61 -1.78 -24.88
N ASP A 11 11.58 -2.07 -24.03
CA ASP A 11 11.78 -3.43 -23.49
C ASP A 11 10.70 -3.72 -22.45
N ALA A 12 10.31 -2.71 -21.68
CA ALA A 12 9.17 -2.79 -20.76
C ALA A 12 8.38 -1.48 -20.72
N VAL A 13 7.05 -1.61 -20.58
CA VAL A 13 6.12 -0.50 -20.29
C VAL A 13 5.44 -0.77 -18.96
N VAL A 14 5.53 0.17 -18.03
CA VAL A 14 4.83 0.15 -16.74
C VAL A 14 3.70 1.16 -16.77
N VAL A 15 2.47 0.75 -16.49
CA VAL A 15 1.28 1.59 -16.47
C VAL A 15 0.91 1.97 -15.03
N GLY A 16 1.12 3.24 -14.69
CA GLY A 16 0.85 3.82 -13.36
C GLY A 16 2.10 4.27 -12.62
N GLY A 17 2.22 5.58 -12.37
CA GLY A 17 3.35 6.24 -11.72
C GLY A 17 3.23 6.37 -10.20
N GLY A 18 2.53 5.42 -9.55
CA GLY A 18 2.49 5.29 -8.09
C GLY A 18 3.67 4.48 -7.54
N THR A 19 3.69 4.24 -6.22
CA THR A 19 4.77 3.52 -5.52
C THR A 19 5.10 2.17 -6.15
N VAL A 20 4.08 1.36 -6.48
CA VAL A 20 4.30 0.04 -7.11
C VAL A 20 4.94 0.19 -8.48
N GLY A 21 4.32 0.97 -9.38
CA GLY A 21 4.83 1.08 -10.75
C GLY A 21 6.17 1.79 -10.85
N ALA A 22 6.40 2.83 -10.06
CA ALA A 22 7.67 3.57 -10.06
C ALA A 22 8.84 2.69 -9.61
N TRP A 23 8.71 1.99 -8.48
CA TRP A 23 9.75 1.06 -8.03
C TRP A 23 9.91 -0.13 -8.98
N CYS A 24 8.80 -0.63 -9.57
CA CYS A 24 8.88 -1.68 -10.58
C CYS A 24 9.74 -1.24 -11.79
N ALA A 25 9.54 -0.03 -12.30
CA ALA A 25 10.35 0.50 -13.39
C ALA A 25 11.84 0.63 -13.01
N CYS A 26 12.16 1.03 -11.77
CA CYS A 26 13.52 1.04 -11.27
C CYS A 26 14.11 -0.38 -11.21
N PHE A 27 13.38 -1.37 -10.70
CA PHE A 27 13.86 -2.75 -10.62
C PHE A 27 14.05 -3.39 -11.99
N LEU A 28 13.19 -3.10 -12.97
CA LEU A 28 13.38 -3.54 -14.35
C LEU A 28 14.67 -2.97 -14.97
N ARG A 29 14.99 -1.69 -14.68
CA ARG A 29 16.27 -1.08 -15.08
C ARG A 29 17.46 -1.76 -14.40
N GLN A 30 17.39 -2.01 -13.09
CA GLN A 30 18.43 -2.73 -12.35
C GLN A 30 18.66 -4.14 -12.90
N ALA A 31 17.59 -4.80 -13.37
CA ALA A 31 17.68 -6.12 -13.99
C ALA A 31 18.26 -6.11 -15.43
N GLY A 32 18.64 -4.94 -15.96
CA GLY A 32 19.35 -4.81 -17.22
C GLY A 32 18.49 -4.48 -18.44
N LEU A 33 17.21 -4.15 -18.29
CA LEU A 33 16.41 -3.65 -19.41
C LEU A 33 16.83 -2.22 -19.77
N ASP A 34 17.16 -1.94 -21.02
CA ASP A 34 17.69 -0.65 -21.45
C ASP A 34 16.58 0.41 -21.64
N ARG A 35 15.42 0.00 -22.16
CA ARG A 35 14.34 0.91 -22.55
C ARG A 35 13.10 0.63 -21.72
N VAL A 36 13.03 1.22 -20.52
CA VAL A 36 11.85 1.15 -19.64
C VAL A 36 11.06 2.46 -19.74
N VAL A 37 9.78 2.35 -20.03
CA VAL A 37 8.84 3.47 -20.11
C VAL A 37 7.81 3.36 -18.99
N LEU A 38 7.68 4.40 -18.20
CA LEU A 38 6.64 4.53 -17.17
C LEU A 38 5.57 5.52 -17.64
N LEU A 39 4.34 5.03 -17.78
CA LEU A 39 3.18 5.85 -18.16
C LEU A 39 2.44 6.33 -16.91
N GLU A 40 2.22 7.63 -16.82
CA GLU A 40 1.38 8.24 -15.78
C GLU A 40 0.33 9.16 -16.42
N LYS A 41 -0.94 8.98 -16.08
CA LYS A 41 -2.05 9.77 -16.64
C LYS A 41 -2.04 11.24 -16.19
N GLY A 42 -1.48 11.52 -15.04
CA GLY A 42 -1.27 12.85 -14.45
C GLY A 42 0.20 13.13 -14.24
N VAL A 43 0.58 13.43 -13.00
CA VAL A 43 1.98 13.58 -12.56
C VAL A 43 2.32 12.49 -11.55
N LEU A 44 3.60 12.16 -11.44
CA LEU A 44 4.10 11.16 -10.49
C LEU A 44 3.60 11.45 -9.06
N GLY A 45 3.12 10.41 -8.38
CA GLY A 45 2.65 10.51 -7.00
C GLY A 45 1.35 11.28 -6.78
N GLN A 46 0.69 11.81 -7.81
CA GLN A 46 -0.58 12.54 -7.67
C GLN A 46 -1.72 11.69 -7.08
N GLY A 47 -1.61 10.37 -7.19
CA GLY A 47 -2.60 9.40 -6.69
C GLY A 47 -2.56 9.19 -5.18
N SER A 48 -2.71 7.94 -4.78
CA SER A 48 -2.71 7.49 -3.38
C SER A 48 -1.33 7.63 -2.72
N SER A 49 -0.25 7.56 -3.51
CA SER A 49 1.13 7.49 -3.00
C SER A 49 1.56 8.72 -2.20
N SER A 50 1.10 9.94 -2.54
CA SER A 50 1.41 11.15 -1.76
C SER A 50 0.45 11.39 -0.59
N ARG A 51 -0.64 10.63 -0.51
CA ARG A 51 -1.76 10.84 0.44
C ARG A 51 -1.89 9.73 1.48
N ALA A 52 -1.02 8.74 1.43
CA ALA A 52 -1.01 7.61 2.35
C ALA A 52 -0.61 8.05 3.77
N ALA A 53 -0.86 7.21 4.76
CA ALA A 53 -0.39 7.41 6.12
C ALA A 53 1.10 7.07 6.32
N GLY A 54 1.70 6.37 5.37
CA GLY A 54 3.12 6.03 5.41
C GLY A 54 3.49 4.86 6.33
N VAL A 55 2.53 4.12 6.85
CA VAL A 55 2.76 2.99 7.76
C VAL A 55 3.56 1.88 7.08
N VAL A 56 4.58 1.37 7.77
CA VAL A 56 5.39 0.20 7.40
C VAL A 56 5.34 -0.79 8.57
N ARG A 57 4.38 -1.71 8.50
CA ARG A 57 4.13 -2.74 9.50
C ARG A 57 4.50 -4.10 8.93
N VAL A 58 5.30 -4.87 9.67
CA VAL A 58 5.67 -6.24 9.31
C VAL A 58 4.73 -7.26 9.97
N GLN A 59 4.06 -6.89 11.05
CA GLN A 59 3.05 -7.72 11.70
C GLN A 59 1.87 -7.97 10.76
N GLY A 60 2.03 -8.86 9.77
CA GLY A 60 0.98 -9.27 8.82
C GLY A 60 0.02 -10.29 9.42
N GLY A 61 -1.18 -10.39 8.87
CA GLY A 61 -2.19 -11.39 9.28
C GLY A 61 -1.98 -12.75 8.63
N THR A 62 -1.19 -12.81 7.56
CA THR A 62 -0.84 -14.04 6.82
C THR A 62 0.68 -14.14 6.64
N PRO A 63 1.22 -15.34 6.34
CA PRO A 63 2.66 -15.50 6.06
C PRO A 63 3.15 -14.63 4.89
N GLU A 64 2.36 -14.46 3.85
CA GLU A 64 2.66 -13.64 2.67
C GLU A 64 2.77 -12.16 3.07
N ALA A 65 1.81 -11.65 3.85
CA ALA A 65 1.81 -10.31 4.39
C ALA A 65 3.06 -10.02 5.24
N VAL A 66 3.48 -11.00 6.04
CA VAL A 66 4.71 -10.91 6.85
C VAL A 66 5.96 -10.83 5.94
N ARG A 67 6.07 -11.70 4.93
CA ARG A 67 7.23 -11.72 4.02
C ARG A 67 7.35 -10.42 3.24
N LEU A 68 6.23 -9.94 2.67
CA LEU A 68 6.17 -8.65 1.95
C LEU A 68 6.55 -7.48 2.85
N GLY A 69 6.00 -7.42 4.06
CA GLY A 69 6.33 -6.37 5.04
C GLY A 69 7.79 -6.38 5.44
N ARG A 70 8.38 -7.57 5.71
CA ARG A 70 9.82 -7.71 6.03
C ARG A 70 10.70 -7.19 4.90
N TRP A 71 10.41 -7.62 3.67
CA TRP A 71 11.17 -7.18 2.51
C TRP A 71 11.08 -5.67 2.33
N THR A 72 9.87 -5.11 2.39
CA THR A 72 9.66 -3.66 2.25
C THR A 72 10.34 -2.86 3.35
N ARG A 73 10.29 -3.32 4.61
CA ARG A 73 11.00 -2.67 5.72
C ARG A 73 12.51 -2.67 5.48
N ALA A 74 13.07 -3.80 5.06
CA ALA A 74 14.49 -3.90 4.71
C ALA A 74 14.85 -2.97 3.56
N PHE A 75 14.01 -2.92 2.52
CA PHE A 75 14.15 -2.00 1.40
C PHE A 75 14.22 -0.53 1.86
N TYR A 76 13.26 -0.05 2.66
CA TYR A 76 13.28 1.33 3.12
C TYR A 76 14.49 1.66 4.01
N ARG A 77 14.98 0.71 4.77
CA ARG A 77 16.21 0.88 5.57
C ARG A 77 17.46 0.96 4.72
N GLY A 78 17.56 0.16 3.66
CA GLY A 78 18.70 0.13 2.73
C GLY A 78 18.55 1.04 1.51
N GLN A 79 17.44 1.75 1.39
CA GLN A 79 17.08 2.49 0.19
C GLN A 79 18.12 3.56 -0.23
N HIS A 80 18.70 4.25 0.75
CA HIS A 80 19.72 5.25 0.48
C HIS A 80 20.98 4.62 -0.14
N ASP A 81 21.42 3.50 0.40
CA ASP A 81 22.63 2.81 -0.06
C ASP A 81 22.45 2.23 -1.47
N GLU A 82 21.24 1.77 -1.79
CA GLU A 82 20.93 1.13 -3.07
C GLU A 82 20.58 2.15 -4.17
N PHE A 83 19.84 3.22 -3.85
CA PHE A 83 19.30 4.16 -4.83
C PHE A 83 19.78 5.60 -4.66
N GLY A 84 20.61 5.90 -3.67
CA GLY A 84 21.04 7.27 -3.36
C GLY A 84 19.91 8.19 -2.86
N THR A 85 18.73 7.62 -2.54
CA THR A 85 17.54 8.36 -2.11
C THR A 85 16.91 7.68 -0.90
N ASP A 86 16.03 8.39 -0.19
CA ASP A 86 15.49 7.94 1.10
C ASP A 86 14.04 8.41 1.28
N SER A 87 13.18 7.49 1.65
CA SER A 87 11.77 7.74 1.95
C SER A 87 11.51 8.19 3.40
N GLY A 88 12.55 8.36 4.21
CA GLY A 88 12.46 8.80 5.61
C GLY A 88 11.89 7.74 6.53
N PHE A 89 12.44 6.51 6.47
CA PHE A 89 12.00 5.46 7.38
C PHE A 89 12.36 5.82 8.82
N THR A 90 11.33 5.87 9.66
CA THR A 90 11.44 6.12 11.10
C THR A 90 10.92 4.89 11.85
N GLN A 91 11.79 4.26 12.61
CA GLN A 91 11.41 3.16 13.49
C GLN A 91 10.71 3.74 14.72
N GLN A 92 9.45 3.36 14.95
CA GLN A 92 8.62 3.92 16.02
C GLN A 92 7.96 2.83 16.88
N GLY A 93 8.04 1.57 16.45
CA GLY A 93 7.26 0.48 17.02
C GLY A 93 5.79 0.51 16.61
N TYR A 94 5.12 -0.63 16.71
CA TYR A 94 3.71 -0.77 16.30
C TYR A 94 2.96 -1.69 17.25
N LEU A 95 1.84 -1.20 17.77
CA LEU A 95 0.90 -1.92 18.63
C LEU A 95 -0.36 -2.32 17.84
N LEU A 96 -0.77 -3.56 18.02
CA LEU A 96 -2.10 -4.06 17.63
C LEU A 96 -2.85 -4.46 18.90
N PRO A 97 -3.62 -3.56 19.52
CA PRO A 97 -4.30 -3.82 20.78
C PRO A 97 -5.48 -4.79 20.59
N ALA A 98 -5.76 -5.55 21.65
CA ALA A 98 -6.94 -6.42 21.76
C ALA A 98 -7.80 -5.95 22.94
N PHE A 99 -9.11 -5.92 22.74
CA PHE A 99 -10.10 -5.37 23.67
C PHE A 99 -11.05 -6.44 24.21
N THR A 100 -11.13 -7.60 23.55
CA THR A 100 -11.99 -8.73 23.92
C THR A 100 -11.19 -10.03 24.03
N PRO A 101 -11.65 -11.03 24.80
CA PRO A 101 -10.98 -12.34 24.87
C PRO A 101 -10.79 -13.02 23.51
N ALA A 102 -11.75 -12.91 22.60
CA ALA A 102 -11.63 -13.48 21.24
C ALA A 102 -10.53 -12.79 20.42
N GLU A 103 -10.37 -11.47 20.55
CA GLU A 103 -9.27 -10.73 19.91
C GLU A 103 -7.92 -11.12 20.50
N VAL A 104 -7.82 -11.38 21.81
CA VAL A 104 -6.61 -11.88 22.47
C VAL A 104 -6.21 -13.24 21.89
N GLU A 105 -7.15 -14.18 21.79
CA GLU A 105 -6.91 -15.51 21.22
C GLU A 105 -6.41 -15.41 19.77
N ALA A 106 -7.09 -14.63 18.93
CA ALA A 106 -6.68 -14.38 17.54
C ALA A 106 -5.31 -13.71 17.45
N ALA A 107 -4.99 -12.77 18.36
CA ALA A 107 -3.70 -12.11 18.41
C ALA A 107 -2.57 -13.08 18.82
N HIS A 108 -2.78 -13.95 19.79
CA HIS A 108 -1.81 -14.98 20.17
C HIS A 108 -1.49 -15.92 19.00
N ALA A 109 -2.50 -16.38 18.26
CA ALA A 109 -2.30 -17.22 17.08
C ALA A 109 -1.46 -16.49 16.01
N ARG A 110 -1.74 -15.21 15.75
CA ARG A 110 -0.95 -14.38 14.82
C ARG A 110 0.49 -14.20 15.32
N VAL A 111 0.68 -13.86 16.58
CA VAL A 111 2.02 -13.71 17.19
C VAL A 111 2.83 -15.00 17.04
N ALA A 112 2.23 -16.16 17.31
CA ALA A 112 2.91 -17.45 17.14
C ALA A 112 3.33 -17.69 15.67
N MET A 113 2.44 -17.42 14.70
CA MET A 113 2.75 -17.51 13.26
C MET A 113 3.90 -16.56 12.89
N GLN A 114 3.83 -15.30 13.32
CA GLN A 114 4.84 -14.28 13.04
C GLN A 114 6.20 -14.62 13.65
N GLN A 115 6.23 -15.12 14.88
CA GLN A 115 7.46 -15.61 15.55
C GLN A 115 8.04 -16.83 14.81
N GLY A 116 7.20 -17.75 14.36
CA GLY A 116 7.60 -18.89 13.51
C GLY A 116 8.25 -18.47 12.19
N LEU A 117 7.95 -17.27 11.69
CA LEU A 117 8.60 -16.65 10.53
C LEU A 117 9.81 -15.77 10.93
N GLY A 118 10.23 -15.78 12.20
CA GLY A 118 11.40 -15.06 12.69
C GLY A 118 11.18 -13.56 12.91
N LEU A 119 9.92 -13.10 13.14
CA LEU A 119 9.67 -11.73 13.53
C LEU A 119 9.92 -11.54 15.05
N PRO A 120 10.55 -10.43 15.46
CA PRO A 120 10.71 -10.08 16.87
C PRO A 120 9.44 -9.41 17.45
N VAL A 121 8.29 -10.03 17.19
CA VAL A 121 7.01 -9.60 17.72
C VAL A 121 6.79 -10.27 19.09
N ARG A 122 6.18 -9.55 20.03
CA ARG A 122 5.82 -10.08 21.34
C ARG A 122 4.42 -9.66 21.73
N TRP A 123 3.79 -10.43 22.58
CA TRP A 123 2.58 -10.06 23.28
C TRP A 123 2.93 -9.21 24.50
N LEU A 124 2.23 -8.10 24.68
CA LEU A 124 2.28 -7.25 25.87
C LEU A 124 0.99 -7.43 26.68
N THR A 125 1.12 -7.54 27.99
CA THR A 125 0.01 -7.42 28.93
C THR A 125 -0.54 -5.99 28.96
N SER A 126 -1.75 -5.78 29.49
CA SER A 126 -2.35 -4.44 29.62
C SER A 126 -1.42 -3.44 30.28
N GLY A 127 -0.80 -3.80 31.40
CA GLY A 127 0.15 -2.91 32.10
C GLY A 127 1.41 -2.60 31.30
N GLU A 128 1.92 -3.55 30.50
CA GLU A 128 3.06 -3.29 29.60
C GLU A 128 2.64 -2.38 28.42
N VAL A 129 1.38 -2.50 27.93
CA VAL A 129 0.85 -1.58 26.91
C VAL A 129 0.77 -0.17 27.45
N ASP A 130 0.26 0.02 28.67
CA ASP A 130 0.19 1.34 29.33
C ASP A 130 1.60 1.96 29.53
N ALA A 131 2.60 1.13 29.81
CA ALA A 131 4.00 1.57 29.96
C ALA A 131 4.63 1.95 28.60
N VAL A 132 4.34 1.21 27.51
CA VAL A 132 4.89 1.47 26.18
C VAL A 132 4.17 2.63 25.48
N ASN A 133 2.87 2.79 25.74
CA ASN A 133 2.09 3.88 25.18
C ASN A 133 1.18 4.55 26.23
N PRO A 134 1.73 5.43 27.06
CA PRO A 134 0.98 6.11 28.12
C PRO A 134 -0.07 7.11 27.61
N THR A 135 -0.19 7.30 26.30
CA THR A 135 -1.23 8.14 25.71
C THR A 135 -2.58 7.42 25.55
N LEU A 136 -2.58 6.08 25.59
CA LEU A 136 -3.80 5.30 25.60
C LEU A 136 -4.61 5.50 26.88
N ALA A 137 -5.92 5.33 26.80
CA ALA A 137 -6.76 5.29 28.00
C ALA A 137 -6.29 4.14 28.92
N PRO A 138 -5.93 4.40 30.19
CA PRO A 138 -5.34 3.39 31.07
C PRO A 138 -6.27 2.17 31.23
N GLY A 139 -5.70 0.97 31.13
CA GLY A 139 -6.44 -0.29 31.27
C GLY A 139 -7.50 -0.55 30.19
N ALA A 140 -7.50 0.23 29.11
CA ALA A 140 -8.49 0.08 28.03
C ALA A 140 -8.29 -1.19 27.19
N THR A 141 -7.11 -1.83 27.25
CA THR A 141 -6.78 -3.00 26.46
C THR A 141 -6.57 -4.24 27.34
N LEU A 142 -6.86 -5.42 26.81
CA LEU A 142 -6.48 -6.69 27.46
C LEU A 142 -5.02 -7.07 27.17
N GLY A 143 -4.39 -6.41 26.22
CA GLY A 143 -3.02 -6.57 25.79
C GLY A 143 -2.85 -6.12 24.34
N ALA A 144 -1.67 -6.29 23.80
CA ALA A 144 -1.37 -5.97 22.39
C ALA A 144 -0.24 -6.84 21.84
N SER A 145 -0.27 -7.15 20.53
CA SER A 145 0.96 -7.54 19.87
C SER A 145 1.81 -6.30 19.55
N TYR A 146 3.13 -6.43 19.71
CA TYR A 146 4.07 -5.33 19.54
C TYR A 146 5.31 -5.75 18.80
N CYS A 147 5.68 -4.97 17.79
CA CYS A 147 6.97 -5.08 17.10
C CYS A 147 7.69 -3.73 17.16
N ALA A 148 8.80 -3.69 17.92
CA ALA A 148 9.58 -2.47 18.08
C ALA A 148 10.29 -2.01 16.80
N GLU A 149 10.49 -2.91 15.84
CA GLU A 149 11.19 -2.62 14.59
C GLU A 149 10.28 -2.05 13.48
N ASP A 150 8.97 -2.08 13.66
CA ASP A 150 8.03 -1.46 12.75
C ASP A 150 8.11 0.06 12.80
N GLY A 151 7.67 0.72 11.75
CA GLY A 151 7.82 2.16 11.65
C GLY A 151 6.95 2.75 10.55
N PHE A 152 7.32 3.92 10.10
CA PHE A 152 6.65 4.62 9.02
C PHE A 152 7.66 5.34 8.12
N ILE A 153 7.21 5.71 6.94
CA ILE A 153 7.93 6.58 6.00
C ILE A 153 7.14 7.87 5.79
N SER A 154 7.77 8.86 5.19
CA SER A 154 7.08 10.04 4.67
C SER A 154 6.59 9.77 3.25
N PRO A 155 5.26 9.69 2.99
CA PRO A 155 4.75 9.47 1.64
C PRO A 155 5.20 10.51 0.61
N PRO A 156 5.25 11.82 0.90
CA PRO A 156 5.86 12.80 -0.01
C PRO A 156 7.35 12.55 -0.29
N ARG A 157 8.15 12.15 0.72
CA ARG A 157 9.56 11.78 0.51
C ARG A 157 9.70 10.52 -0.33
N ASN A 158 8.83 9.53 -0.17
CA ASN A 158 8.82 8.35 -1.03
C ASN A 158 8.53 8.72 -2.49
N VAL A 159 7.62 9.66 -2.75
CA VAL A 159 7.39 10.19 -4.11
C VAL A 159 8.65 10.87 -4.66
N ALA A 160 9.29 11.72 -3.88
CA ALA A 160 10.55 12.36 -4.28
C ALA A 160 11.68 11.33 -4.50
N ALA A 161 11.76 10.32 -3.63
CA ALA A 161 12.76 9.27 -3.70
C ALA A 161 12.65 8.43 -4.97
N TYR A 162 11.46 7.90 -5.28
CA TYR A 162 11.34 7.13 -6.52
C TYR A 162 11.42 8.00 -7.77
N THR A 163 11.02 9.28 -7.71
CA THR A 163 11.21 10.20 -8.83
C THR A 163 12.70 10.40 -9.13
N ALA A 164 13.52 10.60 -8.10
CA ALA A 164 14.97 10.71 -8.26
C ALA A 164 15.59 9.39 -8.75
N ALA A 165 15.15 8.24 -8.21
CA ALA A 165 15.61 6.92 -8.64
C ALA A 165 15.27 6.63 -10.11
N LEU A 166 14.06 6.99 -10.58
CA LEU A 166 13.66 6.84 -11.99
C LEU A 166 14.56 7.66 -12.92
N ILE A 167 14.88 8.90 -12.54
CA ILE A 167 15.78 9.77 -13.32
C ILE A 167 17.18 9.16 -13.35
N ALA A 168 17.73 8.78 -12.21
CA ALA A 168 19.07 8.18 -12.10
C ALA A 168 19.20 6.87 -12.89
N ALA A 169 18.13 6.05 -12.89
CA ALA A 169 18.06 4.82 -13.66
C ALA A 169 17.83 5.01 -15.16
N GLY A 170 17.57 6.23 -15.63
CA GLY A 170 17.29 6.52 -17.05
C GLY A 170 15.95 5.96 -17.52
N VAL A 171 14.95 5.85 -16.65
CA VAL A 171 13.59 5.48 -17.04
C VAL A 171 12.94 6.62 -17.81
N THR A 172 12.30 6.32 -18.95
CA THR A 172 11.49 7.30 -19.68
C THR A 172 10.16 7.48 -18.97
N VAL A 173 9.99 8.58 -18.24
CA VAL A 173 8.74 8.90 -17.55
C VAL A 173 7.84 9.73 -18.46
N ALA A 174 6.70 9.18 -18.85
CA ALA A 174 5.70 9.82 -19.67
C ALA A 174 4.49 10.27 -18.83
N GLU A 175 4.61 11.42 -18.16
CA GLU A 175 3.51 12.07 -17.45
C GLU A 175 2.45 12.60 -18.43
N HIS A 176 1.24 12.84 -17.94
CA HIS A 176 0.08 13.26 -18.74
C HIS A 176 -0.19 12.33 -19.92
N THR A 177 0.15 11.04 -19.78
CA THR A 177 0.04 10.03 -20.82
C THR A 177 -0.86 8.88 -20.36
N ARG A 178 -2.12 8.96 -20.72
CA ARG A 178 -3.11 7.94 -20.37
C ARG A 178 -2.92 6.69 -21.21
N PHE A 179 -2.86 5.54 -20.56
CA PHE A 179 -3.04 4.23 -21.18
C PHE A 179 -4.48 4.11 -21.72
N THR A 180 -4.63 3.65 -22.95
CA THR A 180 -5.93 3.53 -23.63
C THR A 180 -6.22 2.13 -24.13
N GLY A 181 -5.28 1.19 -24.05
CA GLY A 181 -5.50 -0.20 -24.42
C GLY A 181 -4.25 -0.99 -24.77
N LEU A 182 -4.45 -2.26 -25.04
CA LEU A 182 -3.45 -3.17 -25.58
C LEU A 182 -3.90 -3.75 -26.94
N SER A 183 -2.94 -4.22 -27.74
CA SER A 183 -3.21 -5.14 -28.81
C SER A 183 -3.63 -6.52 -28.25
N SER A 184 -4.27 -7.35 -29.09
CA SER A 184 -4.75 -8.67 -28.69
C SER A 184 -3.62 -9.64 -28.27
N ASP A 185 -2.40 -9.41 -28.74
CA ASP A 185 -1.19 -10.17 -28.38
C ASP A 185 -0.45 -9.59 -27.16
N GLY A 186 -0.93 -8.47 -26.58
CA GLY A 186 -0.32 -7.79 -25.44
C GLY A 186 0.97 -7.03 -25.74
N ARG A 187 1.42 -6.97 -27.00
CA ARG A 187 2.73 -6.43 -27.39
C ARG A 187 2.72 -5.00 -27.84
N THR A 188 1.54 -4.39 -28.06
CA THR A 188 1.41 -2.97 -28.39
C THR A 188 0.58 -2.26 -27.34
N VAL A 189 1.22 -1.35 -26.63
CA VAL A 189 0.58 -0.46 -25.64
C VAL A 189 0.06 0.78 -26.37
N ARG A 190 -1.26 1.02 -26.28
CA ARG A 190 -1.89 2.23 -26.83
C ARG A 190 -1.98 3.29 -25.76
N THR A 191 -1.68 4.51 -26.14
CA THR A 191 -1.76 5.68 -25.26
C THR A 191 -2.45 6.84 -25.97
N ALA A 192 -2.84 7.88 -25.21
CA ALA A 192 -3.35 9.12 -25.76
C ALA A 192 -2.32 9.89 -26.64
N ARG A 193 -1.04 9.42 -26.64
CA ARG A 193 0.08 10.11 -27.31
C ARG A 193 0.83 9.24 -28.33
N GLY A 194 0.26 8.10 -28.69
CA GLY A 194 0.83 7.16 -29.65
C GLY A 194 0.90 5.73 -29.11
N GLU A 195 1.50 4.86 -29.89
CA GLU A 195 1.63 3.44 -29.56
C GLU A 195 3.10 3.10 -29.25
N ILE A 196 3.29 2.11 -28.39
CA ILE A 196 4.61 1.60 -27.96
C ILE A 196 4.62 0.09 -28.15
N ALA A 197 5.50 -0.43 -29.01
CA ALA A 197 5.76 -1.85 -29.05
C ALA A 197 6.60 -2.25 -27.82
N ALA A 198 6.10 -3.18 -27.00
CA ALA A 198 6.67 -3.53 -25.70
C ALA A 198 7.01 -5.02 -25.61
N GLY A 199 8.17 -5.33 -25.02
CA GLY A 199 8.54 -6.71 -24.67
C GLY A 199 7.75 -7.22 -23.47
N VAL A 200 7.62 -6.38 -22.43
CA VAL A 200 6.87 -6.64 -21.19
C VAL A 200 5.95 -5.47 -20.87
N VAL A 201 4.75 -5.75 -20.37
CA VAL A 201 3.79 -4.74 -19.90
C VAL A 201 3.40 -5.04 -18.46
N ILE A 202 3.54 -4.06 -17.55
CA ILE A 202 3.12 -4.17 -16.16
C ILE A 202 1.94 -3.21 -15.91
N LEU A 203 0.80 -3.75 -15.49
CA LEU A 203 -0.38 -2.97 -15.11
C LEU A 203 -0.37 -2.70 -13.59
N ALA A 204 -0.08 -1.47 -13.18
CA ALA A 204 0.06 -1.03 -11.78
C ALA A 204 -0.83 0.19 -11.49
N GLY A 205 -2.11 0.11 -11.89
CA GLY A 205 -3.07 1.20 -11.88
C GLY A 205 -3.54 1.68 -10.49
N GLY A 206 -3.15 1.01 -9.39
CA GLY A 206 -3.62 1.32 -8.04
C GLY A 206 -5.16 1.30 -7.97
N PRO A 207 -5.83 2.31 -7.39
CA PRO A 207 -7.30 2.34 -7.28
C PRO A 207 -8.05 2.27 -8.63
N GLN A 208 -7.37 2.44 -9.73
CA GLN A 208 -7.94 2.37 -11.09
C GLN A 208 -7.56 1.10 -11.83
N LEU A 209 -7.01 0.11 -11.12
CA LEU A 209 -6.48 -1.10 -11.74
C LEU A 209 -7.57 -1.88 -12.48
N ALA A 210 -8.80 -1.93 -11.98
CA ALA A 210 -9.94 -2.54 -12.70
C ALA A 210 -10.22 -1.83 -14.04
N ALA A 211 -10.23 -0.50 -14.05
CA ALA A 211 -10.45 0.28 -15.28
C ALA A 211 -9.28 0.12 -16.27
N VAL A 212 -8.03 0.07 -15.77
CA VAL A 212 -6.84 -0.21 -16.60
C VAL A 212 -6.92 -1.63 -17.17
N GLY A 213 -7.35 -2.60 -16.36
CA GLY A 213 -7.56 -3.98 -16.80
C GLY A 213 -8.62 -4.08 -17.90
N ALA A 214 -9.77 -3.41 -17.74
CA ALA A 214 -10.84 -3.38 -18.75
C ALA A 214 -10.35 -2.85 -20.10
N LEU A 215 -9.48 -1.82 -20.11
CA LEU A 215 -8.85 -1.32 -21.32
C LEU A 215 -7.87 -2.34 -21.94
N ALA A 216 -7.38 -3.27 -21.16
CA ALA A 216 -6.54 -4.38 -21.61
C ALA A 216 -7.34 -5.67 -21.91
N GLY A 217 -8.68 -5.62 -21.84
CA GLY A 217 -9.53 -6.81 -22.02
C GLY A 217 -9.53 -7.78 -20.84
N LEU A 218 -9.13 -7.32 -19.65
CA LEU A 218 -9.04 -8.12 -18.42
C LEU A 218 -10.11 -7.72 -17.42
N VAL A 219 -10.67 -8.68 -16.72
CA VAL A 219 -11.45 -8.45 -15.50
C VAL A 219 -10.51 -8.57 -14.30
N ILE A 220 -10.27 -7.47 -13.62
CA ILE A 220 -9.42 -7.43 -12.43
C ILE A 220 -10.30 -7.05 -11.24
N PRO A 221 -10.51 -7.95 -10.27
CA PRO A 221 -11.31 -7.68 -9.08
C PRO A 221 -10.50 -6.83 -8.10
N ALA A 222 -10.41 -5.55 -8.41
CA ALA A 222 -9.77 -4.53 -7.60
C ALA A 222 -10.62 -3.26 -7.66
N GLY A 223 -10.53 -2.44 -6.65
CA GLY A 223 -11.32 -1.21 -6.61
C GLY A 223 -10.63 -0.11 -5.82
N GLY A 224 -11.30 1.02 -5.74
CA GLY A 224 -10.89 2.16 -4.94
C GLY A 224 -11.90 2.46 -3.85
N VAL A 225 -11.44 2.80 -2.68
CA VAL A 225 -12.26 3.24 -1.53
C VAL A 225 -11.73 4.56 -1.00
N ARG A 226 -12.60 5.48 -0.62
CA ARG A 226 -12.22 6.71 0.06
C ARG A 226 -11.63 6.39 1.44
N HIS A 227 -10.55 7.05 1.77
CA HIS A 227 -9.87 6.93 3.04
C HIS A 227 -9.57 8.32 3.60
N HIS A 228 -10.07 8.60 4.80
CA HIS A 228 -9.86 9.87 5.47
C HIS A 228 -8.62 9.81 6.34
N VAL A 229 -7.84 10.87 6.31
CA VAL A 229 -6.66 11.05 7.14
C VAL A 229 -6.68 12.45 7.74
N ALA A 230 -6.33 12.58 9.00
CA ALA A 230 -6.20 13.87 9.66
C ALA A 230 -5.00 13.89 10.60
N VAL A 231 -4.56 15.09 10.95
CA VAL A 231 -3.47 15.35 11.91
C VAL A 231 -3.99 16.30 12.98
N THR A 232 -3.82 15.91 14.25
CA THR A 232 -4.19 16.75 15.41
C THR A 232 -3.24 17.94 15.55
N ALA A 233 -3.61 18.90 16.39
CA ALA A 233 -2.65 19.85 16.95
C ALA A 233 -1.56 19.11 17.73
N GLU A 234 -0.44 19.80 17.96
CA GLU A 234 0.72 19.26 18.66
C GLU A 234 0.43 19.01 20.15
N HIS A 235 1.07 17.96 20.69
CA HIS A 235 1.06 17.69 22.13
C HIS A 235 2.33 16.90 22.50
N PRO A 236 3.03 17.28 23.59
CA PRO A 236 4.33 16.69 23.94
C PRO A 236 4.31 15.16 24.17
N ALA A 237 3.17 14.60 24.57
CA ALA A 237 3.02 13.18 24.84
C ALA A 237 3.13 12.27 23.60
N PHE A 238 3.13 12.83 22.38
CA PHE A 238 3.06 12.01 21.16
C PHE A 238 4.42 11.62 20.59
N SER A 239 5.50 12.35 20.90
CA SER A 239 6.82 12.17 20.26
C SER A 239 7.31 10.74 20.29
N ASP A 240 7.17 10.07 21.44
CA ASP A 240 7.72 8.74 21.68
C ASP A 240 6.65 7.63 21.65
N SER A 241 5.38 8.00 21.37
CA SER A 241 4.32 7.00 21.31
C SER A 241 4.48 6.10 20.09
N PRO A 242 4.31 4.76 20.22
CA PRO A 242 4.31 3.87 19.07
C PRO A 242 3.11 4.11 18.18
N MET A 243 3.21 3.64 16.95
CA MET A 243 2.06 3.55 16.06
C MET A 243 1.04 2.54 16.61
N VAL A 244 -0.24 2.75 16.35
CA VAL A 244 -1.32 1.86 16.80
C VAL A 244 -2.31 1.61 15.66
N PHE A 245 -2.80 0.39 15.58
CA PHE A 245 -3.93 0.04 14.73
C PHE A 245 -4.99 -0.72 15.56
N ASP A 246 -6.09 -0.06 15.82
CA ASP A 246 -7.30 -0.66 16.39
C ASP A 246 -8.03 -1.41 15.26
N VAL A 247 -7.68 -2.69 15.09
CA VAL A 247 -8.17 -3.54 14.00
C VAL A 247 -9.69 -3.58 13.93
N PRO A 248 -10.45 -3.80 15.03
CA PRO A 248 -11.91 -3.87 14.97
C PRO A 248 -12.58 -2.58 14.49
N SER A 249 -12.03 -1.43 14.82
CA SER A 249 -12.60 -0.14 14.42
C SER A 249 -12.09 0.37 13.08
N GLY A 250 -10.98 -0.19 12.57
CA GLY A 250 -10.27 0.30 11.40
C GLY A 250 -9.51 1.61 11.63
N LEU A 251 -9.49 2.11 12.87
CA LEU A 251 -8.78 3.34 13.23
C LEU A 251 -7.31 3.05 13.50
N TYR A 252 -6.42 3.79 12.86
CA TYR A 252 -5.00 3.77 13.18
C TYR A 252 -4.50 5.18 13.46
N TRP A 253 -3.38 5.27 14.18
CA TRP A 253 -2.68 6.53 14.42
C TRP A 253 -1.19 6.33 14.62
N ARG A 254 -0.45 7.41 14.40
CA ARG A 254 0.98 7.50 14.61
C ARG A 254 1.41 8.95 14.90
N PRO A 255 2.59 9.16 15.52
CA PRO A 255 3.17 10.50 15.61
C PRO A 255 3.38 11.14 14.24
N GLU A 256 3.10 12.44 14.15
CA GLU A 256 3.30 13.24 12.95
C GLU A 256 3.54 14.69 13.31
N GLU A 257 4.78 15.17 13.15
CA GLU A 257 5.15 16.58 13.38
C GLU A 257 4.61 17.13 14.71
N GLY A 258 4.83 16.41 15.81
CA GLY A 258 4.37 16.78 17.16
C GLY A 258 2.89 16.50 17.46
N GLY A 259 2.07 16.17 16.46
CA GLY A 259 0.69 15.73 16.62
C GLY A 259 0.52 14.22 16.39
N LEU A 260 -0.73 13.76 16.26
CA LEU A 260 -1.08 12.42 15.78
C LEU A 260 -1.71 12.52 14.41
N LEU A 261 -1.11 11.82 13.42
CA LEU A 261 -1.79 11.44 12.20
C LEU A 261 -2.69 10.25 12.52
N PHE A 262 -3.96 10.31 12.12
CA PHE A 262 -4.90 9.21 12.26
C PHE A 262 -5.75 9.06 11.01
N GLY A 263 -6.20 7.83 10.73
CA GLY A 263 -6.97 7.55 9.52
C GLY A 263 -7.94 6.40 9.70
N MET A 264 -8.96 6.38 8.85
CA MET A 264 -9.99 5.34 8.79
C MET A 264 -10.73 5.42 7.45
N SER A 265 -11.20 4.27 6.93
CA SER A 265 -12.16 4.22 5.82
C SER A 265 -13.57 4.09 6.36
N ASP A 266 -14.53 4.66 5.65
CA ASP A 266 -15.95 4.46 5.92
C ASP A 266 -16.41 3.20 5.15
N PRO A 267 -16.88 2.15 5.85
CA PRO A 267 -17.35 0.94 5.18
C PRO A 267 -18.63 1.16 4.37
N ASP A 268 -19.35 2.26 4.61
CA ASP A 268 -20.57 2.60 3.87
C ASP A 268 -20.31 3.52 2.66
N ASP A 269 -19.08 3.98 2.47
CA ASP A 269 -18.72 4.78 1.29
C ASP A 269 -18.88 3.95 0.01
N PRO A 270 -19.47 4.53 -1.05
CA PRO A 270 -19.53 3.86 -2.33
C PRO A 270 -18.11 3.66 -2.90
N PRO A 271 -17.85 2.52 -3.56
CA PRO A 271 -16.58 2.30 -4.22
C PRO A 271 -16.35 3.31 -5.34
N GLY A 272 -15.09 3.61 -5.61
CA GLY A 272 -14.68 4.50 -6.68
C GLY A 272 -13.63 5.52 -6.25
N GLU A 273 -13.24 6.38 -7.18
CA GLU A 273 -12.26 7.43 -6.91
C GLU A 273 -12.94 8.63 -6.24
N ASN A 274 -12.72 8.80 -4.94
CA ASN A 274 -13.23 9.94 -4.18
C ASN A 274 -12.12 10.48 -3.25
N ARG A 275 -11.90 11.79 -3.29
CA ARG A 275 -10.89 12.52 -2.49
C ARG A 275 -11.49 13.71 -1.74
N THR A 276 -12.81 13.80 -1.68
CA THR A 276 -13.50 14.83 -0.89
C THR A 276 -13.52 14.44 0.58
N ILE A 277 -13.26 15.40 1.46
CA ILE A 277 -13.38 15.21 2.91
C ILE A 277 -14.87 15.20 3.28
N ASP A 278 -15.28 14.16 4.02
CA ASP A 278 -16.54 14.14 4.73
C ASP A 278 -16.31 14.63 6.17
N PHE A 279 -16.82 15.81 6.50
CA PHE A 279 -16.64 16.41 7.82
C PHE A 279 -17.45 15.71 8.93
N GLY A 280 -18.58 15.07 8.57
CA GLY A 280 -19.34 14.23 9.49
C GLY A 280 -18.54 13.00 9.91
N TYR A 281 -17.97 12.32 8.92
CA TYR A 281 -17.11 11.18 9.15
C TYR A 281 -15.81 11.54 9.90
N LEU A 282 -15.19 12.68 9.58
CA LEU A 282 -14.04 13.19 10.32
C LEU A 282 -14.36 13.42 11.80
N SER A 283 -15.57 13.92 12.11
CA SER A 283 -16.04 14.10 13.50
C SER A 283 -16.18 12.75 14.21
N LEU A 284 -16.70 11.71 13.54
CA LEU A 284 -16.77 10.36 14.07
C LEU A 284 -15.36 9.78 14.34
N MET A 285 -14.44 9.91 13.40
CA MET A 285 -13.04 9.47 13.54
C MET A 285 -12.40 10.12 14.76
N ARG A 286 -12.58 11.43 14.91
CA ARG A 286 -12.06 12.22 16.05
C ARG A 286 -12.62 11.72 17.38
N SER A 287 -13.92 11.42 17.44
CA SER A 287 -14.55 10.88 18.65
C SER A 287 -14.00 9.51 19.00
N LYS A 288 -13.80 8.63 18.01
CA LYS A 288 -13.17 7.31 18.22
C LYS A 288 -11.72 7.45 18.71
N LEU A 289 -10.94 8.38 18.12
CA LEU A 289 -9.57 8.64 18.58
C LEU A 289 -9.56 9.11 20.04
N ALA A 290 -10.43 10.07 20.41
CA ALA A 290 -10.52 10.59 21.77
C ALA A 290 -10.90 9.51 22.80
N ALA A 291 -11.71 8.52 22.42
CA ALA A 291 -12.03 7.39 23.28
C ALA A 291 -10.79 6.48 23.54
N ARG A 292 -9.86 6.37 22.59
CA ARG A 292 -8.63 5.59 22.72
C ARG A 292 -7.46 6.40 23.31
N VAL A 293 -7.37 7.67 22.96
CA VAL A 293 -6.30 8.62 23.33
C VAL A 293 -6.93 9.87 23.91
N PRO A 294 -7.31 9.87 25.22
CA PRO A 294 -8.15 10.90 25.84
C PRO A 294 -7.64 12.34 25.70
N VAL A 295 -6.33 12.53 25.69
CA VAL A 295 -5.71 13.85 25.55
C VAL A 295 -6.10 14.52 24.20
N THR A 296 -6.48 13.76 23.19
CA THR A 296 -6.90 14.31 21.88
C THR A 296 -8.28 14.97 21.90
N ALA A 297 -9.10 14.74 22.91
CA ALA A 297 -10.45 15.31 23.02
C ALA A 297 -10.44 16.86 22.97
N GLY A 298 -9.42 17.49 23.56
CA GLY A 298 -9.24 18.94 23.61
C GLY A 298 -8.45 19.52 22.42
N LEU A 299 -7.90 18.68 21.54
CA LEU A 299 -7.04 19.14 20.46
C LEU A 299 -7.81 19.46 19.19
N GLY A 300 -7.40 20.53 18.50
CA GLY A 300 -7.88 20.86 17.16
C GLY A 300 -7.30 19.90 16.09
N ILE A 301 -7.88 19.96 14.88
CA ILE A 301 -7.33 19.32 13.68
C ILE A 301 -6.50 20.35 12.93
N ARG A 302 -5.23 20.05 12.71
CA ARG A 302 -4.29 20.92 11.99
C ARG A 302 -4.38 20.74 10.48
N ARG A 303 -4.53 19.48 10.02
CA ARG A 303 -4.67 19.09 8.61
C ARG A 303 -5.66 17.95 8.49
N ALA A 304 -6.40 17.91 7.38
CA ALA A 304 -7.18 16.74 6.99
C ALA A 304 -7.20 16.61 5.46
N TRP A 305 -7.24 15.40 4.98
CA TRP A 305 -7.39 15.09 3.55
C TRP A 305 -8.06 13.75 3.36
N ALA A 306 -8.48 13.48 2.13
CA ALA A 306 -8.91 12.16 1.74
C ALA A 306 -8.04 11.62 0.60
N ALA A 307 -7.87 10.31 0.60
CA ALA A 307 -7.21 9.53 -0.44
C ALA A 307 -8.19 8.50 -0.99
N THR A 308 -7.88 7.93 -2.15
CA THR A 308 -8.50 6.68 -2.59
C THR A 308 -7.47 5.58 -2.43
N ILE A 309 -7.77 4.56 -1.64
CA ILE A 309 -6.91 3.38 -1.46
C ILE A 309 -7.38 2.30 -2.43
N ASP A 310 -6.46 1.58 -3.08
CA ASP A 310 -6.78 0.36 -3.80
C ASP A 310 -7.06 -0.78 -2.82
N TYR A 311 -7.92 -1.72 -3.21
CA TYR A 311 -8.16 -2.94 -2.47
C TYR A 311 -8.45 -4.10 -3.43
N THR A 312 -8.25 -5.30 -2.92
CA THR A 312 -8.63 -6.58 -3.52
C THR A 312 -9.60 -7.29 -2.59
N PRO A 313 -10.43 -8.22 -3.07
CA PRO A 313 -11.45 -8.90 -2.26
C PRO A 313 -10.93 -9.60 -1.01
N ASP A 314 -9.69 -10.08 -1.05
CA ASP A 314 -9.01 -10.78 0.05
C ASP A 314 -7.97 -9.92 0.76
N HIS A 315 -7.85 -8.64 0.38
CA HIS A 315 -6.85 -7.71 0.91
C HIS A 315 -5.40 -8.16 0.74
N LEU A 316 -5.16 -9.10 -0.17
CA LEU A 316 -3.83 -9.57 -0.54
C LEU A 316 -3.39 -8.95 -1.87
N PRO A 317 -2.08 -8.84 -2.14
CA PRO A 317 -1.60 -8.28 -3.39
C PRO A 317 -1.99 -9.13 -4.60
N ILE A 318 -2.00 -8.52 -5.78
CA ILE A 318 -2.02 -9.25 -7.06
C ILE A 318 -0.61 -9.16 -7.64
N ILE A 319 0.00 -10.31 -7.91
CA ILE A 319 1.34 -10.42 -8.50
C ILE A 319 1.33 -11.59 -9.47
N GLY A 320 1.38 -11.33 -10.78
CA GLY A 320 1.44 -12.43 -11.74
C GLY A 320 1.11 -12.05 -13.16
N ALA A 321 1.21 -13.01 -14.06
CA ALA A 321 0.84 -12.86 -15.45
C ALA A 321 -0.67 -12.63 -15.60
N ALA A 322 -1.05 -11.82 -16.57
CA ALA A 322 -2.44 -11.62 -16.94
C ALA A 322 -2.96 -12.80 -17.75
N PRO A 323 -4.12 -13.38 -17.43
CA PRO A 323 -4.68 -14.49 -18.20
C PRO A 323 -4.81 -14.15 -19.70
N GLY A 324 -4.35 -15.06 -20.55
CA GLY A 324 -4.37 -14.91 -22.00
C GLY A 324 -3.23 -14.09 -22.60
N TYR A 325 -2.26 -13.68 -21.79
CA TYR A 325 -1.06 -12.96 -22.23
C TYR A 325 0.23 -13.58 -21.69
N ASP A 326 1.25 -13.68 -22.53
CA ASP A 326 2.57 -14.13 -22.13
C ASP A 326 3.48 -12.99 -21.63
N THR A 327 3.13 -11.74 -21.97
CA THR A 327 3.99 -10.57 -21.76
C THR A 327 3.36 -9.48 -20.87
N VAL A 328 2.13 -9.71 -20.41
CA VAL A 328 1.40 -8.74 -19.58
C VAL A 328 1.27 -9.25 -18.15
N PHE A 329 1.62 -8.41 -17.19
CA PHE A 329 1.59 -8.73 -15.77
C PHE A 329 0.76 -7.70 -15.00
N VAL A 330 0.20 -8.13 -13.88
CA VAL A 330 -0.63 -7.28 -13.02
C VAL A 330 0.02 -7.16 -11.65
N ALA A 331 0.03 -5.94 -11.13
CA ALA A 331 0.57 -5.60 -9.83
C ALA A 331 -0.40 -4.70 -9.03
N SER A 332 -0.86 -5.18 -7.89
CA SER A 332 -1.59 -4.41 -6.88
C SER A 332 -1.06 -4.73 -5.49
N ALA A 333 -1.00 -3.74 -4.62
CA ALA A 333 -0.61 -3.95 -3.23
C ALA A 333 -1.81 -4.26 -2.30
N GLY A 334 -3.03 -4.44 -2.84
CA GLY A 334 -4.21 -4.86 -2.07
C GLY A 334 -4.59 -3.93 -0.91
N GLY A 335 -4.35 -2.61 -1.05
CA GLY A 335 -4.62 -1.61 0.00
C GLY A 335 -3.38 -1.21 0.83
N ALA A 336 -2.27 -1.94 0.71
CA ALA A 336 -1.08 -1.74 1.53
C ALA A 336 0.11 -1.12 0.73
N GLY A 337 -0.15 -0.13 -0.12
CA GLY A 337 0.80 0.43 -1.09
C GLY A 337 2.12 0.93 -0.51
N MET A 338 2.15 1.51 0.70
CA MET A 338 3.40 1.91 1.37
C MET A 338 4.05 0.71 2.07
N MET A 339 3.25 -0.18 2.61
CA MET A 339 3.68 -1.32 3.41
C MET A 339 4.22 -2.48 2.57
N TRP A 340 3.67 -2.70 1.37
CA TRP A 340 4.03 -3.81 0.48
C TRP A 340 4.46 -3.36 -0.92
N GLY A 341 4.20 -2.11 -1.29
CA GLY A 341 4.40 -1.63 -2.66
C GLY A 341 5.79 -1.90 -3.24
N PRO A 342 6.90 -1.59 -2.55
CA PRO A 342 8.24 -1.93 -3.03
C PRO A 342 8.46 -3.45 -3.19
N ALA A 343 7.96 -4.28 -2.26
CA ALA A 343 8.06 -5.75 -2.36
C ALA A 343 7.26 -6.29 -3.55
N VAL A 344 6.03 -5.80 -3.75
CA VAL A 344 5.19 -6.14 -4.91
C VAL A 344 5.85 -5.71 -6.22
N ALA A 345 6.42 -4.52 -6.25
CA ALA A 345 7.15 -3.99 -7.40
C ALA A 345 8.35 -4.87 -7.77
N ARG A 346 9.12 -5.30 -6.77
CA ARG A 346 10.25 -6.22 -6.98
C ARG A 346 9.76 -7.59 -7.44
N ALA A 347 8.76 -8.16 -6.77
CA ALA A 347 8.24 -9.46 -7.10
C ALA A 347 7.67 -9.52 -8.52
N VAL A 348 6.88 -8.51 -8.96
CA VAL A 348 6.34 -8.50 -10.32
C VAL A 348 7.43 -8.31 -11.38
N ALA A 349 8.46 -7.50 -11.10
CA ALA A 349 9.60 -7.35 -12.00
C ALA A 349 10.36 -8.66 -12.17
N ASP A 350 10.65 -9.36 -11.06
CA ASP A 350 11.32 -10.66 -11.08
C ASP A 350 10.49 -11.71 -11.85
N VAL A 351 9.19 -11.82 -11.55
CA VAL A 351 8.28 -12.77 -12.22
C VAL A 351 8.19 -12.49 -13.72
N ALA A 352 8.11 -11.22 -14.11
CA ALA A 352 8.05 -10.83 -15.51
C ALA A 352 9.32 -11.18 -16.31
N LEU A 353 10.47 -11.23 -15.66
CA LEU A 353 11.76 -11.49 -16.32
C LEU A 353 12.22 -12.94 -16.19
N SER A 354 11.90 -13.61 -15.09
CA SER A 354 12.44 -14.95 -14.78
C SER A 354 11.38 -15.99 -14.40
N GLY A 355 10.11 -15.60 -14.33
CA GLY A 355 9.00 -16.48 -13.93
C GLY A 355 8.90 -16.74 -12.42
N SER A 356 9.84 -16.24 -11.59
CA SER A 356 9.86 -16.47 -10.14
C SER A 356 10.47 -15.30 -9.39
N THR A 357 10.26 -15.24 -8.07
CA THR A 357 10.84 -14.23 -7.18
C THR A 357 11.20 -14.84 -5.83
N SER A 358 12.21 -14.27 -5.16
CA SER A 358 12.58 -14.62 -3.78
C SER A 358 11.88 -13.79 -2.72
N VAL A 359 11.08 -12.80 -3.10
CA VAL A 359 10.40 -11.86 -2.18
C VAL A 359 9.32 -12.56 -1.38
N VAL A 360 8.47 -13.31 -2.08
CA VAL A 360 7.32 -14.05 -1.54
C VAL A 360 6.95 -15.18 -2.49
N ASP A 361 6.32 -16.23 -2.00
CA ASP A 361 5.69 -17.21 -2.88
C ASP A 361 4.51 -16.55 -3.59
N VAL A 362 4.55 -16.53 -4.91
CA VAL A 362 3.53 -15.89 -5.75
C VAL A 362 2.54 -16.87 -6.37
N ALA A 363 2.70 -18.17 -6.13
CA ALA A 363 1.88 -19.21 -6.77
C ALA A 363 0.37 -18.98 -6.62
N ASP A 364 -0.04 -18.43 -5.47
CA ASP A 364 -1.43 -18.12 -5.15
C ASP A 364 -1.79 -16.64 -5.24
N LEU A 365 -0.87 -15.76 -5.68
CA LEU A 365 -1.11 -14.31 -5.73
C LEU A 365 -1.51 -13.79 -7.12
N GLY A 366 -1.69 -14.68 -8.11
CA GLY A 366 -2.15 -14.34 -9.45
C GLY A 366 -3.65 -14.01 -9.53
N LEU A 367 -4.09 -13.57 -10.72
CA LEU A 367 -5.50 -13.28 -10.99
C LEU A 367 -6.38 -14.52 -11.02
N ASP A 368 -5.82 -15.69 -11.26
CA ASP A 368 -6.50 -16.99 -11.31
C ASP A 368 -7.04 -17.44 -9.96
N ARG A 369 -6.69 -16.76 -8.85
CA ARG A 369 -7.26 -17.02 -7.53
C ARG A 369 -8.70 -16.50 -7.37
N PHE A 370 -9.16 -15.66 -8.29
CA PHE A 370 -10.51 -15.12 -8.26
C PHE A 370 -11.43 -15.86 -9.22
N ASP A 371 -12.64 -16.18 -8.76
CA ASP A 371 -13.69 -16.74 -9.62
C ASP A 371 -14.36 -15.65 -10.48
N ALA A 372 -15.30 -16.06 -11.32
CA ALA A 372 -16.04 -15.13 -12.20
C ALA A 372 -16.88 -14.09 -11.44
N SER A 373 -17.14 -14.29 -10.15
CA SER A 373 -17.80 -13.31 -9.27
C SER A 373 -16.82 -12.41 -8.52
N GLY A 374 -15.51 -12.52 -8.81
CA GLY A 374 -14.46 -11.79 -8.12
C GLY A 374 -14.13 -12.30 -6.71
N ARG A 375 -14.69 -13.45 -6.30
CA ARG A 375 -14.40 -14.03 -4.99
C ARG A 375 -13.06 -14.75 -5.03
N SER A 376 -12.21 -14.49 -4.03
CA SER A 376 -10.92 -15.17 -3.88
C SER A 376 -11.10 -16.57 -3.27
N ARG A 377 -10.24 -17.52 -3.69
CA ARG A 377 -10.10 -18.82 -3.00
C ARG A 377 -9.27 -18.71 -1.70
N LEU A 378 -8.55 -17.60 -1.51
CA LEU A 378 -7.78 -17.35 -0.30
C LEU A 378 -8.65 -16.70 0.77
N ALA A 379 -8.33 -16.97 2.03
CA ALA A 379 -8.88 -16.21 3.15
C ALA A 379 -8.34 -14.77 3.13
N ALA A 380 -9.19 -13.80 3.47
CA ALA A 380 -8.77 -12.41 3.59
C ALA A 380 -7.77 -12.21 4.73
N ASP A 381 -6.87 -11.24 4.59
CA ASP A 381 -5.98 -10.84 5.68
C ASP A 381 -6.83 -10.34 6.88
N PRO A 382 -6.80 -11.02 8.04
CA PRO A 382 -7.66 -10.71 9.18
C PRO A 382 -7.36 -9.38 9.86
N ILE A 383 -6.25 -8.72 9.49
CA ILE A 383 -5.85 -7.41 10.03
C ILE A 383 -5.71 -6.36 8.93
N ALA A 384 -6.46 -6.52 7.84
CA ALA A 384 -6.62 -5.49 6.83
C ALA A 384 -7.55 -4.36 7.33
N LEU A 385 -7.51 -3.22 6.64
CA LEU A 385 -8.52 -2.18 6.85
C LEU A 385 -9.90 -2.72 6.43
N PRO A 386 -10.97 -2.42 7.16
CA PRO A 386 -12.30 -2.79 6.72
C PRO A 386 -12.66 -2.02 5.43
N PHE A 387 -13.08 -2.77 4.42
CA PHE A 387 -13.55 -2.22 3.14
C PHE A 387 -14.98 -2.66 2.85
N PRO A 388 -15.74 -1.90 2.05
CA PRO A 388 -17.11 -2.27 1.69
C PRO A 388 -17.16 -3.56 0.89
N GLU A 389 -17.84 -4.59 1.40
CA GLU A 389 -18.00 -5.87 0.70
C GLU A 389 -18.73 -5.73 -0.65
N LYS A 390 -19.56 -4.69 -0.80
CA LYS A 390 -20.36 -4.43 -2.02
C LYS A 390 -19.57 -3.91 -3.21
N ALA A 391 -18.28 -3.71 -3.03
CA ALA A 391 -17.45 -2.99 -4.01
C ALA A 391 -16.70 -3.90 -4.99
N LEU A 392 -17.00 -5.20 -5.04
CA LEU A 392 -16.12 -6.21 -5.60
C LEU A 392 -16.17 -6.40 -7.11
N LEU A 393 -17.26 -6.00 -7.77
CA LEU A 393 -17.37 -5.99 -9.25
C LEU A 393 -18.28 -4.84 -9.70
N PRO A 394 -18.07 -4.29 -10.90
CA PRO A 394 -18.94 -3.30 -11.49
C PRO A 394 -20.31 -3.86 -11.86
#